data_d377b9a771629d2935999b2f070e2205
#
_entry.id   d377b9a771629d2935999b2f070e2205
#
_cell.length_a   1.000
_cell.length_b   1.000
_cell.length_c   1.000
_cell.angle_alpha   90.00
_cell.angle_beta   90.00
_cell.angle_gamma   90.00
#
_symmetry.space_group_name_H-M   'P 1'
#
loop_
_entity.id
_entity.type
_entity.pdbx_description
1 polymer ?
#
loop_
_entity_poly.entity_id
_entity_poly.type
_entity_poly.pdbx_seq_one_letter_code
_entity_poly.pdbx_strand_id
1 'polypeptide(L)'
;MSFCMSRRRNPKQNTDSKRYFDWLYHANIDYKSAVLLAQDERCYLSAAFHCQQSIEKALKGFLLFKKGKLFDGHNLTWLCRQAVNNDRKFAEWIDESATLNRYYIETRYPADTPLEVDHQTLERLMKMTGDMLDFIDFQV
;
A
#
# COMPACT_ATOMS: atom_id res chain seq x y z
N MET A 1 -4.02 -28.94 5.10
CA MET A 1 -4.51 -28.44 5.30
C MET A 1 -5.44 -27.92 5.49
N SER A 2 -5.92 -27.78 5.69
CA SER A 2 -6.84 -27.36 5.76
C SER A 2 -7.27 -26.36 5.93
N PHE A 3 -7.53 -25.90 5.72
CA PHE A 3 -7.97 -25.12 5.85
C PHE A 3 -8.72 -24.51 6.03
N CYS A 4 -8.57 -24.41 5.93
CA CYS A 4 -9.21 -23.77 5.93
C CYS A 4 -10.23 -23.49 6.16
N MET A 5 -10.52 -23.81 6.41
CA MET A 5 -11.43 -23.79 6.59
C MET A 5 -12.14 -23.12 7.07
N SER A 6 -12.29 -22.97 6.90
CA SER A 6 -13.37 -22.31 6.70
C SER A 6 -14.20 -21.73 7.81
N ARG A 7 -13.58 -21.14 8.78
CA ARG A 7 -14.31 -20.31 9.69
C ARG A 7 -14.71 -19.05 8.96
N ARG A 8 -15.97 -18.92 8.68
CA ARG A 8 -16.51 -17.65 8.23
C ARG A 8 -16.30 -16.65 9.34
N ARG A 9 -15.52 -15.63 9.08
CA ARG A 9 -15.41 -14.50 9.99
C ARG A 9 -16.79 -13.85 10.09
N ASN A 10 -17.20 -13.55 11.30
CA ASN A 10 -18.33 -12.65 11.51
C ASN A 10 -17.99 -11.33 10.80
N PRO A 11 -18.80 -10.88 9.82
CA PRO A 11 -18.47 -9.66 9.08
C PRO A 11 -18.38 -8.41 9.95
N LYS A 12 -18.83 -8.47 11.21
CA LYS A 12 -18.73 -7.37 12.16
C LYS A 12 -17.45 -7.42 13.00
N GLN A 13 -16.68 -8.50 12.90
CA GLN A 13 -15.41 -8.61 13.64
C GLN A 13 -14.27 -8.24 12.73
N ASN A 14 -13.65 -7.13 13.03
CA ASN A 14 -12.42 -6.73 12.38
C ASN A 14 -11.27 -7.14 13.30
N THR A 15 -10.44 -8.09 12.82
CA THR A 15 -9.27 -8.59 13.55
C THR A 15 -8.00 -7.84 13.18
N ASP A 16 -8.08 -6.84 12.32
CA ASP A 16 -6.93 -6.04 11.94
C ASP A 16 -6.42 -5.25 13.16
N SER A 17 -5.11 -5.04 13.19
CA SER A 17 -4.47 -4.34 14.30
C SER A 17 -5.04 -2.93 14.48
N LYS A 18 -5.21 -2.53 15.73
CA LYS A 18 -5.58 -1.17 16.11
C LYS A 18 -4.35 -0.35 16.53
N ARG A 19 -3.16 -0.86 16.32
CA ARG A 19 -1.90 -0.18 16.65
C ARG A 19 -1.28 0.35 15.37
N TYR A 20 -1.13 1.67 15.28
CA TYR A 20 -0.65 2.31 14.05
C TYR A 20 0.75 1.83 13.66
N PHE A 21 1.61 1.55 14.63
CA PHE A 21 2.97 1.13 14.34
C PHE A 21 3.06 -0.26 13.72
N ASP A 22 2.08 -1.14 13.94
CA ASP A 22 2.00 -2.42 13.22
C ASP A 22 1.80 -2.18 11.73
N TRP A 23 0.94 -1.22 11.38
CA TRP A 23 0.68 -0.86 9.98
C TRP A 23 1.92 -0.27 9.32
N LEU A 24 2.64 0.61 10.02
CA LEU A 24 3.87 1.19 9.50
C LEU A 24 4.97 0.13 9.34
N TYR A 25 5.06 -0.80 10.29
CA TYR A 25 6.01 -1.90 10.18
C TYR A 25 5.73 -2.75 8.93
N HIS A 26 4.48 -3.15 8.72
CA HIS A 26 4.11 -3.95 7.56
C HIS A 26 4.25 -3.19 6.25
N ALA A 27 4.03 -1.88 6.27
CA ALA A 27 4.29 -1.02 5.11
C ALA A 27 5.77 -1.10 4.71
N ASN A 28 6.66 -1.05 5.68
CA ASN A 28 8.10 -1.16 5.43
C ASN A 28 8.50 -2.56 4.96
N ILE A 29 7.86 -3.61 5.46
CA ILE A 29 8.08 -4.97 4.97
C ILE A 29 7.64 -5.11 3.51
N ASP A 30 6.50 -4.52 3.14
CA ASP A 30 6.07 -4.53 1.73
C ASP A 30 7.08 -3.81 0.83
N TYR A 31 7.65 -2.70 1.29
CA TYR A 31 8.67 -2.01 0.52
C TYR A 31 9.93 -2.86 0.34
N LYS A 32 10.38 -3.52 1.40
CA LYS A 32 11.51 -4.46 1.32
C LYS A 32 11.21 -5.61 0.38
N SER A 33 9.97 -6.11 0.38
CA SER A 33 9.54 -7.16 -0.55
C SER A 33 9.64 -6.68 -1.99
N ALA A 34 9.23 -5.44 -2.25
CA ALA A 34 9.37 -4.85 -3.59
C ALA A 34 10.85 -4.77 -4.02
N VAL A 35 11.73 -4.38 -3.11
CA VAL A 35 13.18 -4.32 -3.38
C VAL A 35 13.74 -5.68 -3.78
N LEU A 36 13.34 -6.73 -3.05
CA LEU A 36 13.78 -8.09 -3.35
C LEU A 36 13.22 -8.58 -4.70
N LEU A 37 11.94 -8.35 -4.95
CA LEU A 37 11.28 -8.76 -6.18
C LEU A 37 11.83 -8.00 -7.40
N ALA A 38 12.30 -6.79 -7.22
CA ALA A 38 12.86 -5.96 -8.29
C ALA A 38 14.15 -6.54 -8.88
N GLN A 39 14.73 -7.57 -8.28
CA GLN A 39 15.93 -8.22 -8.79
C GLN A 39 15.64 -9.24 -9.89
N ASP A 40 14.36 -9.56 -10.14
CA ASP A 40 13.96 -10.49 -11.18
C ASP A 40 12.87 -9.83 -12.02
N GLU A 41 13.16 -9.65 -13.32
CA GLU A 41 12.22 -8.95 -14.22
C GLU A 41 10.86 -9.65 -14.32
N ARG A 42 10.81 -10.95 -14.07
CA ARG A 42 9.54 -11.68 -14.03
C ARG A 42 8.66 -11.28 -12.85
N CYS A 43 9.25 -10.62 -11.87
CA CYS A 43 8.55 -10.21 -10.63
C CYS A 43 8.28 -8.70 -10.57
N TYR A 44 8.52 -7.96 -11.64
CA TYR A 44 8.35 -6.50 -11.62
C TYR A 44 6.92 -6.09 -11.31
N LEU A 45 5.95 -6.79 -11.88
CA LEU A 45 4.54 -6.48 -11.60
C LEU A 45 4.19 -6.74 -10.14
N SER A 46 4.70 -7.84 -9.58
CA SER A 46 4.53 -8.13 -8.15
C SER A 46 5.23 -7.09 -7.27
N ALA A 47 6.40 -6.62 -7.69
CA ALA A 47 7.10 -5.55 -6.98
C ALA A 47 6.24 -4.27 -6.95
N ALA A 48 5.64 -3.91 -8.08
CA ALA A 48 4.74 -2.76 -8.17
C ALA A 48 3.53 -2.93 -7.24
N PHE A 49 2.96 -4.14 -7.16
CA PHE A 49 1.88 -4.43 -6.23
C PHE A 49 2.32 -4.18 -4.78
N HIS A 50 3.51 -4.63 -4.41
CA HIS A 50 4.01 -4.40 -3.05
C HIS A 50 4.27 -2.92 -2.76
N CYS A 51 4.64 -2.14 -3.78
CA CYS A 51 4.71 -0.68 -3.61
C CYS A 51 3.33 -0.10 -3.26
N GLN A 52 2.30 -0.52 -3.97
CA GLN A 52 0.92 -0.10 -3.69
C GLN A 52 0.51 -0.51 -2.27
N GLN A 53 0.77 -1.76 -1.89
CA GLN A 53 0.44 -2.27 -0.55
C GLN A 53 1.19 -1.52 0.55
N SER A 54 2.45 -1.17 0.30
CA SER A 54 3.25 -0.40 1.24
C SER A 54 2.57 0.92 1.58
N ILE A 55 2.18 1.68 0.57
CA ILE A 55 1.58 2.99 0.77
C ILE A 55 0.16 2.87 1.36
N GLU A 56 -0.60 1.87 0.95
CA GLU A 56 -1.91 1.62 1.56
C GLU A 56 -1.79 1.44 3.08
N LYS A 57 -0.86 0.60 3.51
CA LYS A 57 -0.66 0.33 4.93
C LYS A 57 -0.10 1.54 5.66
N ALA A 58 0.79 2.29 5.02
CA ALA A 58 1.36 3.49 5.64
C ALA A 58 0.29 4.56 5.84
N LEU A 59 -0.57 4.79 4.86
CA LEU A 59 -1.67 5.75 4.98
C LEU A 59 -2.66 5.32 6.06
N LYS A 60 -2.99 4.03 6.10
CA LYS A 60 -3.88 3.51 7.15
C LYS A 60 -3.26 3.65 8.53
N GLY A 61 -1.96 3.42 8.64
CA GLY A 61 -1.24 3.62 9.90
C GLY A 61 -1.28 5.07 10.35
N PHE A 62 -1.02 6.01 9.45
CA PHE A 62 -1.10 7.43 9.76
C PHE A 62 -2.52 7.82 10.21
N LEU A 63 -3.54 7.37 9.49
CA LEU A 63 -4.93 7.71 9.83
C LEU A 63 -5.34 7.11 11.17
N LEU A 64 -4.88 5.90 11.46
CA LEU A 64 -5.12 5.28 12.75
C LEU A 64 -4.46 6.08 13.87
N PHE A 65 -3.25 6.56 13.64
CA PHE A 65 -2.53 7.43 14.58
C PHE A 65 -3.30 8.74 14.84
N LYS A 66 -3.80 9.37 13.76
CA LYS A 66 -4.44 10.68 13.86
C LYS A 66 -5.89 10.61 14.31
N LYS A 67 -6.65 9.61 13.85
CA LYS A 67 -8.10 9.54 14.06
C LYS A 67 -8.51 8.49 15.07
N GLY A 68 -7.61 7.59 15.44
CA GLY A 68 -7.91 6.51 16.37
C GLY A 68 -8.85 5.46 15.79
N LYS A 69 -9.06 5.44 14.47
CA LYS A 69 -9.89 4.43 13.82
C LYS A 69 -9.24 3.96 12.53
N LEU A 70 -9.52 2.71 12.18
CA LEU A 70 -9.01 2.10 10.98
C LEU A 70 -9.93 2.44 9.80
N PHE A 71 -9.32 2.92 8.71
CA PHE A 71 -10.03 3.22 7.47
C PHE A 71 -9.98 1.99 6.55
N ASP A 72 -11.12 1.61 6.00
CA ASP A 72 -11.22 0.46 5.09
C ASP A 72 -10.92 0.87 3.65
N GLY A 73 -10.71 -0.14 2.80
CA GLY A 73 -10.58 0.05 1.36
C GLY A 73 -9.14 0.07 0.90
N HIS A 74 -8.98 0.08 -0.43
CA HIS A 74 -7.68 -0.05 -1.08
C HIS A 74 -7.37 1.13 -2.01
N ASN A 75 -8.24 2.13 -2.08
CA ASN A 75 -8.08 3.27 -2.96
C ASN A 75 -7.11 4.27 -2.34
N LEU A 76 -5.89 4.34 -2.88
CA LEU A 76 -4.84 5.20 -2.33
C LEU A 76 -5.17 6.68 -2.45
N THR A 77 -5.81 7.07 -3.55
CA THR A 77 -6.19 8.48 -3.75
C THR A 77 -7.16 8.91 -2.66
N TRP A 78 -8.16 8.06 -2.38
CA TRP A 78 -9.12 8.33 -1.30
C TRP A 78 -8.44 8.38 0.06
N LEU A 79 -7.59 7.38 0.36
CA LEU A 79 -6.87 7.32 1.63
C LEU A 79 -5.96 8.55 1.81
N CYS A 80 -5.27 8.95 0.74
CA CYS A 80 -4.42 10.14 0.80
C CYS A 80 -5.25 11.41 1.04
N ARG A 81 -6.42 11.52 0.43
CA ARG A 81 -7.33 12.65 0.68
C ARG A 81 -7.81 12.68 2.12
N GLN A 82 -8.06 11.52 2.72
CA GLN A 82 -8.39 11.45 4.15
C GLN A 82 -7.21 11.95 4.99
N ALA A 83 -5.99 11.60 4.60
CA ALA A 83 -4.80 12.11 5.27
C ALA A 83 -4.67 13.63 5.12
N VAL A 84 -4.95 14.17 3.94
CA VAL A 84 -4.95 15.63 3.69
C VAL A 84 -5.91 16.36 4.63
N ASN A 85 -7.06 15.76 4.91
CA ASN A 85 -8.05 16.34 5.82
C ASN A 85 -7.50 16.48 7.26
N ASN A 86 -6.47 15.73 7.59
CA ASN A 86 -5.85 15.74 8.91
C ASN A 86 -4.48 16.44 8.92
N ASP A 87 -3.82 16.50 7.78
CA ASP A 87 -2.53 17.17 7.63
C ASP A 87 -2.36 17.57 6.16
N ARG A 88 -2.45 18.85 5.90
CA ARG A 88 -2.42 19.41 4.54
C ARG A 88 -1.13 19.09 3.79
N LYS A 89 -0.06 18.77 4.47
CA LYS A 89 1.21 18.38 3.83
C LYS A 89 1.07 17.15 2.95
N PHE A 90 0.07 16.29 3.21
CA PHE A 90 -0.19 15.13 2.37
C PHE A 90 -0.69 15.48 0.97
N ALA A 91 -1.10 16.73 0.73
CA ALA A 91 -1.60 17.14 -0.59
C ALA A 91 -0.55 16.96 -1.69
N GLU A 92 0.75 17.03 -1.35
CA GLU A 92 1.81 16.83 -2.32
C GLU A 92 1.91 15.38 -2.83
N TRP A 93 1.22 14.43 -2.19
CA TRP A 93 1.30 13.01 -2.51
C TRP A 93 0.04 12.45 -3.20
N ILE A 94 -0.88 13.31 -3.59
CA ILE A 94 -2.13 12.88 -4.25
C ILE A 94 -1.83 12.21 -5.61
N ASP A 95 -0.97 12.83 -6.42
CA ASP A 95 -0.66 12.31 -7.76
C ASP A 95 0.09 10.98 -7.68
N GLU A 96 1.03 10.87 -6.75
CA GLU A 96 1.76 9.63 -6.51
C GLU A 96 0.81 8.51 -6.07
N SER A 97 -0.14 8.85 -5.20
CA SER A 97 -1.16 7.89 -4.76
C SER A 97 -1.98 7.39 -5.94
N ALA A 98 -2.38 8.29 -6.83
CA ALA A 98 -3.14 7.90 -8.03
C ALA A 98 -2.31 6.99 -8.95
N THR A 99 -1.03 7.28 -9.11
CA THR A 99 -0.13 6.45 -9.90
C THR A 99 -0.01 5.04 -9.33
N LEU A 100 0.26 4.93 -8.03
CA LEU A 100 0.41 3.63 -7.36
C LEU A 100 -0.90 2.86 -7.32
N ASN A 101 -2.02 3.55 -7.27
CA ASN A 101 -3.34 2.92 -7.14
C ASN A 101 -3.65 1.94 -8.27
N ARG A 102 -3.04 2.12 -9.44
CA ARG A 102 -3.22 1.25 -10.61
C ARG A 102 -2.76 -0.18 -10.36
N TYR A 103 -1.85 -0.38 -9.41
CA TYR A 103 -1.17 -1.65 -9.25
C TYR A 103 -1.79 -2.57 -8.21
N TYR A 104 -2.99 -2.26 -7.77
CA TYR A 104 -3.69 -3.09 -6.78
C TYR A 104 -4.32 -4.33 -7.42
N ILE A 105 -5.40 -4.15 -8.16
CA ILE A 105 -6.18 -5.30 -8.68
C ILE A 105 -5.52 -5.91 -9.91
N GLU A 106 -5.04 -5.09 -10.82
CA GLU A 106 -4.56 -5.53 -12.12
C GLU A 106 -3.32 -6.42 -12.05
N THR A 107 -2.58 -6.37 -10.95
CA THR A 107 -1.36 -7.17 -10.77
C THR A 107 -1.63 -8.54 -10.17
N ARG A 108 -2.84 -8.78 -9.67
CA ARG A 108 -3.16 -9.99 -8.89
C ARG A 108 -3.69 -11.14 -9.75
N TYR A 109 -4.16 -10.85 -10.95
CA TYR A 109 -4.83 -11.81 -11.81
C TYR A 109 -4.32 -11.71 -13.24
N PRO A 110 -4.25 -12.85 -13.96
CA PRO A 110 -3.96 -12.80 -15.38
C PRO A 110 -5.02 -11.99 -16.13
N ALA A 111 -4.59 -11.25 -17.12
CA ALA A 111 -5.47 -10.42 -17.94
C ALA A 111 -5.16 -10.61 -19.42
N ASP A 112 -6.14 -10.37 -20.28
CA ASP A 112 -5.95 -10.44 -21.72
C ASP A 112 -4.93 -9.40 -22.20
N THR A 113 -4.96 -8.22 -21.57
CA THR A 113 -3.98 -7.16 -21.84
C THR A 113 -3.28 -6.87 -20.50
N PRO A 114 -2.21 -7.60 -20.18
CA PRO A 114 -1.55 -7.40 -18.89
C PRO A 114 -0.92 -6.02 -18.80
N LEU A 115 -0.96 -5.48 -17.60
CA LEU A 115 -0.24 -4.26 -17.28
C LEU A 115 1.25 -4.57 -17.27
N GLU A 116 2.01 -3.86 -18.10
CA GLU A 116 3.45 -4.07 -18.19
C GLU A 116 4.18 -3.08 -17.30
N VAL A 117 5.19 -3.58 -16.61
CA VAL A 117 6.08 -2.77 -15.78
C VAL A 117 7.50 -3.06 -16.23
N ASP A 118 8.12 -2.12 -16.91
CA ASP A 118 9.53 -2.24 -17.28
C ASP A 118 10.41 -1.76 -16.12
N HIS A 119 11.72 -1.95 -16.28
CA HIS A 119 12.69 -1.59 -15.25
C HIS A 119 12.61 -0.10 -14.87
N GLN A 120 12.48 0.76 -15.86
CA GLN A 120 12.45 2.21 -15.64
C GLN A 120 11.20 2.64 -14.88
N THR A 121 10.06 2.07 -15.24
CA THR A 121 8.79 2.32 -14.53
C THR A 121 8.90 1.85 -13.08
N LEU A 122 9.44 0.64 -12.86
CA LEU A 122 9.57 0.10 -11.52
C LEU A 122 10.50 0.96 -10.67
N GLU A 123 11.61 1.44 -11.22
CA GLU A 123 12.51 2.33 -10.49
C GLU A 123 11.78 3.59 -10.01
N ARG A 124 10.96 4.18 -10.87
CA ARG A 124 10.18 5.37 -10.49
C ARG A 124 9.17 5.06 -9.40
N LEU A 125 8.48 3.92 -9.51
CA LEU A 125 7.50 3.51 -8.50
C LEU A 125 8.18 3.26 -7.16
N MET A 126 9.33 2.63 -7.17
CA MET A 126 10.07 2.34 -5.94
C MET A 126 10.62 3.59 -5.28
N LYS A 127 11.15 4.53 -6.09
CA LYS A 127 11.60 5.81 -5.54
C LYS A 127 10.43 6.58 -4.94
N MET A 128 9.34 6.67 -5.64
CA MET A 128 8.10 7.31 -5.18
C MET A 128 7.62 6.69 -3.87
N THR A 129 7.58 5.36 -3.82
CA THR A 129 7.14 4.63 -2.63
C THR A 129 8.06 4.89 -1.45
N GLY A 130 9.36 4.80 -1.67
CA GLY A 130 10.35 5.06 -0.61
C GLY A 130 10.24 6.48 -0.06
N ASP A 131 10.09 7.47 -0.93
CA ASP A 131 9.98 8.87 -0.52
C ASP A 131 8.68 9.12 0.25
N MET A 132 7.55 8.55 -0.22
CA MET A 132 6.27 8.65 0.50
C MET A 132 6.34 7.97 1.86
N LEU A 133 6.96 6.80 1.92
CA LEU A 133 7.07 6.05 3.15
C LEU A 133 7.87 6.82 4.19
N ASP A 134 9.00 7.40 3.78
CA ASP A 134 9.80 8.24 4.65
C ASP A 134 9.01 9.45 5.14
N PHE A 135 8.27 10.09 4.23
CA PHE A 135 7.42 11.22 4.58
C PHE A 135 6.38 10.83 5.63
N ILE A 136 5.68 9.72 5.40
CA ILE A 136 4.62 9.27 6.32
C ILE A 136 5.20 8.89 7.69
N ASP A 137 6.32 8.16 7.69
CA ASP A 137 7.00 7.77 8.93
C ASP A 137 7.38 9.00 9.76
N PHE A 138 7.71 10.10 9.11
CA PHE A 138 8.09 11.34 9.77
C PHE A 138 6.89 12.07 10.40
N GLN A 139 5.66 11.74 9.99
CA GLN A 139 4.45 12.40 10.51
C GLN A 139 3.89 11.73 11.78
N VAL A 140 4.45 10.63 12.20
CA VAL A 140 3.97 9.88 13.36
C VAL A 140 4.95 9.87 14.53
#